data_bf929a0223a367625f2b5092ccd2ce59
#
_entry.id   bf929a0223a367625f2b5092ccd2ce59
#
_cell.length_a   1.000
_cell.length_b   1.000
_cell.length_c   1.000
_cell.angle_alpha   90.00
_cell.angle_beta   90.00
_cell.angle_gamma   90.00
#
_symmetry.space_group_name_H-M   'P 1'
#
loop_
_entity.id
_entity.type
_entity.pdbx_description
1 polymer ?
#
loop_
_entity_poly.entity_id
_entity_poly.type
_entity_poly.pdbx_seq_one_letter_code
_entity_poly.pdbx_strand_id
1 'polypeptide(L)'
;MKFSRDTIAVLKNFTSIYSGIMLKPGNTILTRSVTGASYGEAEINDTIDFEAAIYDLNGFLSILGLVTDQAEVSLAEDASNIIIKDQRSTIHWPAADPSTIVFPAKKIPFPVAKVIFDLKGSDLQQLLRVAGGLSLDTFAITNKDGKIVIHGYNQLEDKELARPLYSLVCGDYEGDAAFKFIINKLNMKMIPADYRVMLWAKDDKFATKFEGTQASYVIAMEQGSSHEFQD
;
A
#
# COMPACT_ATOMS: atom_id res chain seq x y z
N MET A 1 12.25 14.67 -17.04
CA MET A 1 12.73 14.07 -15.78
C MET A 1 13.28 12.66 -16.00
N LYS A 2 13.92 12.03 -14.97
CA LYS A 2 14.33 10.61 -15.02
C LYS A 2 13.74 9.89 -13.82
N PHE A 3 13.35 8.62 -13.99
CA PHE A 3 12.91 7.81 -12.86
C PHE A 3 14.08 7.03 -12.26
N SER A 4 14.32 7.19 -10.97
CA SER A 4 15.27 6.38 -10.21
C SER A 4 14.75 4.95 -10.03
N ARG A 5 15.66 4.03 -9.68
CA ARG A 5 15.28 2.65 -9.38
C ARG A 5 14.32 2.55 -8.20
N ASP A 6 14.47 3.43 -7.22
CA ASP A 6 13.59 3.47 -6.05
C ASP A 6 12.17 3.90 -6.43
N THR A 7 12.03 4.94 -7.28
CA THR A 7 10.73 5.35 -7.82
C THR A 7 10.08 4.24 -8.65
N ILE A 8 10.86 3.57 -9.52
CA ILE A 8 10.37 2.43 -10.29
C ILE A 8 9.91 1.28 -9.36
N ALA A 9 10.61 1.02 -8.26
CA ALA A 9 10.21 -0.01 -7.29
C ALA A 9 8.87 0.34 -6.61
N VAL A 10 8.67 1.60 -6.23
CA VAL A 10 7.40 2.09 -5.69
C VAL A 10 6.27 1.93 -6.72
N LEU A 11 6.49 2.41 -7.95
CA LEU A 11 5.49 2.29 -9.02
C LEU A 11 5.15 0.83 -9.31
N LYS A 12 6.13 -0.08 -9.35
CA LYS A 12 5.92 -1.53 -9.50
C LYS A 12 5.08 -2.11 -8.36
N ASN A 13 5.30 -1.69 -7.13
CA ASN A 13 4.45 -2.12 -6.02
C ASN A 13 3.03 -1.59 -6.19
N PHE A 14 2.86 -0.33 -6.58
CA PHE A 14 1.56 0.30 -6.75
C PHE A 14 0.71 -0.34 -7.84
N THR A 15 1.31 -0.98 -8.87
CA THR A 15 0.55 -1.79 -9.84
C THR A 15 -0.25 -2.92 -9.19
N SER A 16 0.23 -3.45 -8.06
CA SER A 16 -0.50 -4.48 -7.32
C SER A 16 -1.76 -3.97 -6.65
N ILE A 17 -1.83 -2.67 -6.32
CA ILE A 17 -2.99 -2.02 -5.71
C ILE A 17 -3.99 -1.62 -6.79
N TYR A 18 -3.51 -0.95 -7.84
CA TYR A 18 -4.32 -0.55 -8.99
C TYR A 18 -3.46 -0.45 -10.26
N SER A 19 -4.04 -0.83 -11.41
CA SER A 19 -3.34 -0.87 -12.70
C SER A 19 -3.02 0.48 -13.30
N GLY A 20 -3.72 1.55 -12.89
CA GLY A 20 -3.48 2.92 -13.39
C GLY A 20 -2.85 3.81 -12.35
N ILE A 21 -2.28 4.92 -12.77
CA ILE A 21 -1.73 5.94 -11.88
C ILE A 21 -1.86 7.33 -12.46
N MET A 22 -2.05 8.31 -11.60
CA MET A 22 -1.97 9.73 -11.92
C MET A 22 -0.63 10.27 -11.45
N LEU A 23 0.24 10.62 -12.37
CA LEU A 23 1.46 11.38 -12.11
C LEU A 23 1.16 12.86 -12.04
N LYS A 24 1.61 13.54 -11.00
CA LYS A 24 1.41 15.00 -10.82
C LYS A 24 2.74 15.68 -10.52
N PRO A 25 2.89 16.95 -10.85
CA PRO A 25 4.09 17.72 -10.52
C PRO A 25 4.40 17.65 -9.02
N GLY A 26 5.68 17.42 -8.70
CA GLY A 26 6.19 17.25 -7.35
C GLY A 26 6.86 15.92 -7.14
N ASN A 27 6.97 15.50 -5.88
CA ASN A 27 7.66 14.28 -5.47
C ASN A 27 6.74 13.27 -4.75
N THR A 28 5.42 13.45 -4.86
CA THR A 28 4.44 12.58 -4.20
C THR A 28 3.73 11.72 -5.23
N ILE A 29 3.71 10.42 -5.00
CA ILE A 29 2.93 9.44 -5.78
C ILE A 29 1.86 8.85 -4.89
N LEU A 30 0.63 8.79 -5.40
CA LEU A 30 -0.54 8.28 -4.68
C LEU A 30 -1.24 7.20 -5.50
N THR A 31 -1.76 6.18 -4.84
CA THR A 31 -2.60 5.15 -5.44
C THR A 31 -3.72 4.74 -4.49
N ARG A 32 -4.78 4.13 -5.04
CA ARG A 32 -5.80 3.43 -4.24
C ARG A 32 -6.44 2.32 -5.04
N SER A 33 -6.92 1.29 -4.35
CA SER A 33 -7.76 0.27 -4.98
C SER A 33 -9.12 0.84 -5.42
N VAL A 34 -9.76 0.20 -6.39
CA VAL A 34 -11.09 0.60 -6.88
C VAL A 34 -12.11 0.61 -5.74
N THR A 35 -12.06 -0.39 -4.87
CA THR A 35 -12.95 -0.53 -3.70
C THR A 35 -12.67 0.49 -2.59
N GLY A 36 -11.49 1.16 -2.62
CA GLY A 36 -11.03 2.02 -1.53
C GLY A 36 -10.49 1.26 -0.31
N ALA A 37 -10.40 -0.07 -0.36
CA ALA A 37 -9.91 -0.88 0.75
C ALA A 37 -8.40 -0.72 1.02
N SER A 38 -7.64 -0.31 0.00
CA SER A 38 -6.20 -0.05 0.12
C SER A 38 -5.85 1.29 -0.51
N TYR A 39 -5.04 2.06 0.19
CA TYR A 39 -4.45 3.32 -0.25
C TYR A 39 -2.94 3.24 -0.06
N GLY A 40 -2.19 3.78 -1.01
CA GLY A 40 -0.73 3.89 -0.95
C GLY A 40 -0.27 5.31 -1.24
N GLU A 41 0.73 5.76 -0.50
CA GLU A 41 1.42 7.03 -0.71
C GLU A 41 2.93 6.85 -0.60
N ALA A 42 3.68 7.57 -1.44
CA ALA A 42 5.12 7.59 -1.38
C ALA A 42 5.65 8.98 -1.68
N GLU A 43 6.71 9.38 -0.98
CA GLU A 43 7.55 10.51 -1.33
C GLU A 43 8.80 9.97 -2.02
N ILE A 44 8.97 10.30 -3.30
CA ILE A 44 10.07 9.85 -4.12
C ILE A 44 11.19 10.89 -4.16
N ASN A 45 12.42 10.44 -4.43
CA ASN A 45 13.56 11.34 -4.58
C ASN A 45 13.54 12.12 -5.91
N ASP A 46 12.81 11.62 -6.91
CA ASP A 46 12.67 12.27 -8.21
C ASP A 46 11.59 13.36 -8.14
N THR A 47 11.73 14.37 -9.00
CA THR A 47 10.72 15.41 -9.15
C THR A 47 10.01 15.21 -10.49
N ILE A 48 8.70 14.94 -10.43
CA ILE A 48 7.83 14.90 -11.61
C ILE A 48 7.54 16.35 -12.02
N ASP A 49 7.72 16.65 -13.31
CA ASP A 49 7.57 18.00 -13.87
C ASP A 49 6.35 18.14 -14.82
N PHE A 50 5.51 17.09 -14.90
CA PHE A 50 4.32 17.06 -15.73
C PHE A 50 3.13 16.40 -15.01
N GLU A 51 1.93 16.57 -15.56
CA GLU A 51 0.72 15.88 -15.11
C GLU A 51 0.21 14.95 -16.22
N ALA A 52 0.12 13.64 -15.94
CA ALA A 52 -0.37 12.63 -16.88
C ALA A 52 -0.98 11.43 -16.17
N ALA A 53 -2.06 10.90 -16.76
CA ALA A 53 -2.65 9.65 -16.38
C ALA A 53 -2.06 8.48 -17.19
N ILE A 54 -1.74 7.39 -16.50
CA ILE A 54 -1.30 6.13 -17.10
C ILE A 54 -2.36 5.09 -16.76
N TYR A 55 -3.03 4.51 -17.75
CA TYR A 55 -4.05 3.49 -17.57
C TYR A 55 -3.45 2.11 -17.27
N ASP A 56 -2.41 1.74 -18.02
CA ASP A 56 -1.66 0.47 -17.83
C ASP A 56 -0.24 0.78 -17.33
N LEU A 57 -0.13 0.95 -16.00
CA LEU A 57 1.15 1.22 -15.36
C LEU A 57 2.14 0.07 -15.52
N ASN A 58 1.66 -1.18 -15.53
CA ASN A 58 2.53 -2.34 -15.68
C ASN A 58 3.16 -2.41 -17.08
N GLY A 59 2.36 -2.15 -18.13
CA GLY A 59 2.84 -2.02 -19.49
C GLY A 59 3.83 -0.85 -19.64
N PHE A 60 3.52 0.31 -19.08
CA PHE A 60 4.42 1.47 -19.07
C PHE A 60 5.77 1.16 -18.43
N LEU A 61 5.78 0.52 -17.26
CA LEU A 61 7.00 0.12 -16.55
C LEU A 61 7.79 -0.96 -17.31
N SER A 62 7.11 -1.85 -18.02
CA SER A 62 7.75 -2.84 -18.88
C SER A 62 8.49 -2.18 -20.02
N ILE A 63 7.89 -1.19 -20.68
CA ILE A 63 8.55 -0.39 -21.73
C ILE A 63 9.70 0.43 -21.16
N LEU A 64 9.52 1.07 -20.00
CA LEU A 64 10.58 1.82 -19.34
C LEU A 64 11.79 0.93 -18.97
N GLY A 65 11.55 -0.35 -18.70
CA GLY A 65 12.59 -1.34 -18.45
C GLY A 65 13.39 -1.78 -19.69
N LEU A 66 12.95 -1.44 -20.91
CA LEU A 66 13.67 -1.73 -22.16
C LEU A 66 14.67 -0.63 -22.53
N VAL A 67 14.58 0.53 -21.94
CA VAL A 67 15.50 1.66 -22.15
C VAL A 67 16.52 1.73 -21.01
N THR A 68 17.55 2.55 -21.20
CA THR A 68 18.61 2.71 -20.18
C THR A 68 18.08 3.48 -18.96
N ASP A 69 18.75 3.32 -17.81
CA ASP A 69 18.49 4.11 -16.59
C ASP A 69 18.68 5.64 -16.82
N GLN A 70 19.18 6.05 -17.98
CA GLN A 70 19.38 7.45 -18.36
C GLN A 70 18.24 8.02 -19.24
N ALA A 71 17.24 7.20 -19.56
CA ALA A 71 16.13 7.64 -20.37
C ALA A 71 15.38 8.82 -19.71
N GLU A 72 15.08 9.82 -20.50
CA GLU A 72 14.32 10.99 -20.09
C GLU A 72 12.82 10.75 -20.34
N VAL A 73 12.01 11.09 -19.37
CA VAL A 73 10.56 10.99 -19.44
C VAL A 73 9.99 12.41 -19.40
N SER A 74 9.15 12.74 -20.35
CA SER A 74 8.48 14.04 -20.46
C SER A 74 7.06 13.88 -21.02
N LEU A 75 6.26 14.91 -20.97
CA LEU A 75 4.96 14.97 -21.63
C LEU A 75 5.08 15.70 -22.95
N ALA A 76 4.39 15.24 -23.99
CA ALA A 76 4.26 15.95 -25.26
C ALA A 76 3.55 17.29 -25.06
N GLU A 77 3.82 18.29 -25.91
CA GLU A 77 3.22 19.64 -25.80
C GLU A 77 1.69 19.62 -25.86
N ASP A 78 1.12 18.71 -26.65
CA ASP A 78 -0.32 18.49 -26.75
C ASP A 78 -0.91 17.56 -25.67
N ALA A 79 -0.07 17.13 -24.72
CA ALA A 79 -0.39 16.21 -23.65
C ALA A 79 -0.95 14.83 -24.10
N SER A 80 -0.83 14.50 -25.38
CA SER A 80 -1.36 13.23 -25.92
C SER A 80 -0.52 12.00 -25.57
N ASN A 81 0.79 12.21 -25.34
CA ASN A 81 1.74 11.12 -25.09
C ASN A 81 2.73 11.47 -23.99
N ILE A 82 3.12 10.46 -23.22
CA ILE A 82 4.33 10.50 -22.41
C ILE A 82 5.47 10.03 -23.30
N ILE A 83 6.51 10.87 -23.44
CA ILE A 83 7.68 10.61 -24.27
C ILE A 83 8.76 10.02 -23.41
N ILE A 84 9.25 8.84 -23.79
CA ILE A 84 10.41 8.18 -23.17
C ILE A 84 11.54 8.26 -24.18
N LYS A 85 12.56 9.05 -23.90
CA LYS A 85 13.69 9.30 -24.82
C LYS A 85 14.98 8.77 -24.26
N ASP A 86 15.62 7.89 -24.99
CA ASP A 86 16.97 7.39 -24.76
C ASP A 86 17.92 7.91 -25.86
N GLN A 87 19.21 7.57 -25.78
CA GLN A 87 20.25 8.03 -26.73
C GLN A 87 19.90 7.72 -28.19
N ARG A 88 19.24 6.59 -28.46
CA ARG A 88 19.00 6.06 -29.81
C ARG A 88 17.53 5.84 -30.13
N SER A 89 16.63 5.98 -29.16
CA SER A 89 15.21 5.67 -29.33
C SER A 89 14.34 6.72 -28.67
N THR A 90 13.16 6.89 -29.24
CA THR A 90 12.08 7.69 -28.65
C THR A 90 10.82 6.85 -28.71
N ILE A 91 10.17 6.69 -27.57
CA ILE A 91 8.94 5.93 -27.41
C ILE A 91 7.84 6.91 -27.03
N HIS A 92 6.71 6.81 -27.68
CA HIS A 92 5.51 7.58 -27.38
C HIS A 92 4.49 6.67 -26.70
N TRP A 93 4.28 6.86 -25.39
CA TRP A 93 3.28 6.14 -24.63
C TRP A 93 2.01 6.98 -24.54
N PRO A 94 0.84 6.49 -25.01
CA PRO A 94 -0.39 7.25 -24.96
C PRO A 94 -0.75 7.65 -23.52
N ALA A 95 -0.95 8.94 -23.27
CA ALA A 95 -1.50 9.41 -22.01
C ALA A 95 -3.00 9.06 -21.96
N ALA A 96 -3.47 8.57 -20.81
CA ALA A 96 -4.88 8.25 -20.63
C ALA A 96 -5.69 9.49 -20.25
N ASP A 97 -6.98 9.47 -20.52
CA ASP A 97 -7.91 10.43 -19.94
C ASP A 97 -7.99 10.19 -18.42
N PRO A 98 -7.75 11.19 -17.56
CA PRO A 98 -7.82 11.04 -16.10
C PRO A 98 -9.15 10.47 -15.60
N SER A 99 -10.25 10.67 -16.32
CA SER A 99 -11.57 10.11 -15.96
C SER A 99 -11.64 8.58 -16.07
N THR A 100 -10.71 7.95 -16.78
CA THR A 100 -10.66 6.51 -17.00
C THR A 100 -9.93 5.76 -15.88
N ILE A 101 -9.28 6.45 -14.96
CA ILE A 101 -8.53 5.86 -13.86
C ILE A 101 -9.06 6.30 -12.50
N VAL A 102 -8.83 5.46 -11.50
CA VAL A 102 -9.14 5.76 -10.10
C VAL A 102 -7.88 6.23 -9.39
N PHE A 103 -7.89 7.43 -8.84
CA PHE A 103 -6.75 7.96 -8.10
C PHE A 103 -7.19 8.89 -6.95
N PRO A 104 -6.38 9.00 -5.87
CA PRO A 104 -6.63 9.98 -4.82
C PRO A 104 -6.29 11.39 -5.30
N ALA A 105 -7.17 12.35 -5.04
CA ALA A 105 -6.90 13.76 -5.40
C ALA A 105 -5.78 14.38 -4.55
N LYS A 106 -5.64 13.92 -3.29
CA LYS A 106 -4.67 14.41 -2.29
C LYS A 106 -4.33 13.31 -1.29
N LYS A 107 -3.26 13.52 -0.52
CA LYS A 107 -2.92 12.66 0.64
C LYS A 107 -4.09 12.57 1.61
N ILE A 108 -4.32 11.38 2.15
CA ILE A 108 -5.35 11.13 3.16
C ILE A 108 -4.71 11.37 4.54
N PRO A 109 -5.20 12.36 5.33
CA PRO A 109 -4.73 12.52 6.69
C PRO A 109 -5.15 11.29 7.52
N PHE A 110 -4.20 10.73 8.27
CA PHE A 110 -4.51 9.64 9.19
C PHE A 110 -4.82 10.23 10.57
N PRO A 111 -5.90 9.82 11.22
CA PRO A 111 -6.27 10.33 12.55
C PRO A 111 -5.24 9.91 13.61
N VAL A 112 -5.35 10.49 14.82
CA VAL A 112 -4.49 10.11 15.95
C VAL A 112 -4.72 8.63 16.27
N ALA A 113 -3.66 7.84 16.18
CA ALA A 113 -3.72 6.41 16.44
C ALA A 113 -4.02 6.11 17.91
N LYS A 114 -4.80 5.07 18.16
CA LYS A 114 -5.09 4.52 19.50
C LYS A 114 -4.01 3.53 19.94
N VAL A 115 -3.41 2.80 18.99
CA VAL A 115 -2.32 1.84 19.21
C VAL A 115 -1.24 2.06 18.17
N ILE A 116 0.02 1.98 18.58
CA ILE A 116 1.19 2.10 17.71
C ILE A 116 2.18 1.02 18.07
N PHE A 117 2.72 0.32 17.09
CA PHE A 117 3.78 -0.66 17.26
C PHE A 117 4.65 -0.78 16.00
N ASP A 118 5.83 -1.36 16.13
CA ASP A 118 6.73 -1.60 15.01
C ASP A 118 6.56 -3.02 14.48
N LEU A 119 6.47 -3.16 13.15
CA LEU A 119 6.46 -4.44 12.44
C LEU A 119 7.72 -4.51 11.57
N LYS A 120 8.60 -5.45 11.86
CA LYS A 120 9.81 -5.64 11.07
C LYS A 120 9.51 -6.22 9.69
N GLY A 121 10.26 -5.79 8.67
CA GLY A 121 10.11 -6.29 7.32
C GLY A 121 10.34 -7.80 7.21
N SER A 122 11.24 -8.36 8.03
CA SER A 122 11.43 -9.82 8.16
C SER A 122 10.17 -10.54 8.64
N ASP A 123 9.48 -9.94 9.61
CA ASP A 123 8.28 -10.51 10.22
C ASP A 123 7.09 -10.43 9.25
N LEU A 124 6.96 -9.29 8.55
CA LEU A 124 5.99 -9.14 7.48
C LEU A 124 6.21 -10.17 6.36
N GLN A 125 7.46 -10.36 5.92
CA GLN A 125 7.79 -11.37 4.90
C GLN A 125 7.48 -12.79 5.39
N GLN A 126 7.78 -13.10 6.65
CA GLN A 126 7.44 -14.39 7.24
C GLN A 126 5.93 -14.59 7.32
N LEU A 127 5.18 -13.59 7.79
CA LEU A 127 3.72 -13.60 7.85
C LEU A 127 3.11 -13.92 6.47
N LEU A 128 3.56 -13.22 5.42
CA LEU A 128 3.06 -13.43 4.05
C LEU A 128 3.44 -14.80 3.47
N ARG A 129 4.65 -15.33 3.79
CA ARG A 129 5.07 -16.68 3.38
C ARG A 129 4.25 -17.77 4.07
N VAL A 130 4.07 -17.66 5.40
CA VAL A 130 3.24 -18.59 6.17
C VAL A 130 1.80 -18.55 5.68
N ALA A 131 1.28 -17.37 5.35
CA ALA A 131 -0.04 -17.21 4.78
C ALA A 131 -0.21 -17.92 3.43
N GLY A 132 0.84 -18.01 2.62
CA GLY A 132 0.84 -18.84 1.40
C GLY A 132 0.80 -20.33 1.71
N GLY A 133 1.62 -20.78 2.66
CA GLY A 133 1.74 -22.20 3.01
C GLY A 133 0.53 -22.79 3.75
N LEU A 134 -0.14 -21.98 4.57
CA LEU A 134 -1.32 -22.38 5.35
C LEU A 134 -2.65 -21.90 4.74
N SER A 135 -2.63 -21.36 3.52
CA SER A 135 -3.81 -20.80 2.86
C SER A 135 -4.57 -19.77 3.73
N LEU A 136 -3.81 -18.94 4.48
CA LEU A 136 -4.43 -17.88 5.27
C LEU A 136 -4.90 -16.77 4.33
N ASP A 137 -6.11 -16.31 4.54
CA ASP A 137 -6.74 -15.21 3.80
C ASP A 137 -7.03 -13.98 4.67
N THR A 138 -6.99 -14.15 5.99
CA THR A 138 -7.40 -13.14 6.97
C THR A 138 -6.37 -13.03 8.11
N PHE A 139 -6.06 -11.80 8.47
CA PHE A 139 -5.26 -11.48 9.65
C PHE A 139 -6.08 -10.68 10.64
N ALA A 140 -5.83 -10.89 11.94
CA ALA A 140 -6.37 -10.05 13.00
C ALA A 140 -5.24 -9.52 13.88
N ILE A 141 -5.15 -8.20 14.02
CA ILE A 141 -4.26 -7.55 14.98
C ILE A 141 -5.05 -7.37 16.27
N THR A 142 -4.59 -7.99 17.35
CA THR A 142 -5.28 -8.00 18.64
C THR A 142 -4.32 -7.71 19.77
N ASN A 143 -4.85 -7.46 20.96
CA ASN A 143 -4.08 -7.57 22.20
C ASN A 143 -4.44 -8.85 22.94
N LYS A 144 -3.41 -9.52 23.48
CA LYS A 144 -3.55 -10.71 24.31
C LYS A 144 -2.43 -10.76 25.34
N ASP A 145 -2.76 -10.99 26.60
CA ASP A 145 -1.81 -11.16 27.69
C ASP A 145 -0.74 -10.03 27.76
N GLY A 146 -1.18 -8.77 27.59
CA GLY A 146 -0.29 -7.60 27.58
C GLY A 146 0.61 -7.48 26.35
N LYS A 147 0.30 -8.21 25.27
CA LYS A 147 1.07 -8.16 24.01
C LYS A 147 0.17 -7.78 22.83
N ILE A 148 0.77 -7.15 21.82
CA ILE A 148 0.16 -6.98 20.50
C ILE A 148 0.50 -8.23 19.69
N VAL A 149 -0.52 -8.89 19.14
CA VAL A 149 -0.37 -10.14 18.40
C VAL A 149 -1.09 -10.03 17.06
N ILE A 150 -0.44 -10.50 16.00
CA ILE A 150 -1.08 -10.71 14.68
C ILE A 150 -1.40 -12.20 14.57
N HIS A 151 -2.68 -12.51 14.46
CA HIS A 151 -3.18 -13.85 14.20
C HIS A 151 -3.52 -14.02 12.72
N GLY A 152 -3.21 -15.20 12.17
CA GLY A 152 -3.57 -15.58 10.80
C GLY A 152 -4.60 -16.70 10.78
N TYR A 153 -5.62 -16.56 9.92
CA TYR A 153 -6.76 -17.47 9.80
C TYR A 153 -7.01 -17.87 8.35
N ASN A 154 -7.60 -19.04 8.18
CA ASN A 154 -8.33 -19.41 6.98
C ASN A 154 -9.83 -19.20 7.27
N GLN A 155 -10.40 -18.08 6.80
CA GLN A 155 -11.78 -17.70 7.10
C GLN A 155 -12.81 -18.64 6.45
N LEU A 156 -12.42 -19.34 5.38
CA LEU A 156 -13.29 -20.34 4.75
C LEU A 156 -13.55 -21.53 5.70
N GLU A 157 -12.55 -21.89 6.52
CA GLU A 157 -12.63 -23.00 7.48
C GLU A 157 -13.07 -22.57 8.88
N ASP A 158 -12.76 -21.32 9.27
CA ASP A 158 -13.06 -20.74 10.58
C ASP A 158 -13.68 -19.34 10.43
N LYS A 159 -14.98 -19.30 10.15
CA LYS A 159 -15.74 -18.05 9.93
C LYS A 159 -15.74 -17.11 11.13
N GLU A 160 -15.66 -17.67 12.34
CA GLU A 160 -15.67 -16.91 13.59
C GLU A 160 -14.29 -16.39 13.98
N LEU A 161 -13.24 -16.78 13.24
CA LEU A 161 -11.84 -16.45 13.55
C LEU A 161 -11.50 -16.80 15.00
N ALA A 162 -11.88 -18.00 15.45
CA ALA A 162 -11.72 -18.49 16.80
C ALA A 162 -10.41 -19.26 17.01
N ARG A 163 -9.87 -19.87 15.93
CA ARG A 163 -8.70 -20.75 15.99
C ARG A 163 -7.61 -20.27 15.03
N PRO A 164 -6.69 -19.42 15.49
CA PRO A 164 -5.60 -18.95 14.65
C PRO A 164 -4.68 -20.11 14.24
N LEU A 165 -4.34 -20.20 12.96
CA LEU A 165 -3.35 -21.14 12.43
C LEU A 165 -1.92 -20.60 12.55
N TYR A 166 -1.76 -19.30 12.73
CA TYR A 166 -0.49 -18.63 12.95
C TYR A 166 -0.64 -17.47 13.93
N SER A 167 0.38 -17.22 14.73
CA SER A 167 0.42 -16.09 15.66
C SER A 167 1.83 -15.49 15.71
N LEU A 168 1.90 -14.18 15.61
CA LEU A 168 3.13 -13.38 15.67
C LEU A 168 3.00 -12.34 16.78
N VAL A 169 3.87 -12.36 17.77
CA VAL A 169 3.95 -11.31 18.80
C VAL A 169 4.75 -10.14 18.23
N CYS A 170 4.17 -8.93 18.22
CA CYS A 170 4.76 -7.74 17.65
C CYS A 170 5.32 -6.76 18.69
N GLY A 171 4.88 -6.83 19.93
CA GLY A 171 5.33 -5.93 20.99
C GLY A 171 4.48 -6.00 22.26
N ASP A 172 4.82 -5.15 23.21
CA ASP A 172 4.04 -4.98 24.44
C ASP A 172 2.84 -4.05 24.22
N TYR A 173 1.78 -4.30 24.98
CA TYR A 173 0.60 -3.44 25.03
C TYR A 173 0.31 -3.05 26.47
N GLU A 174 0.48 -1.76 26.79
CA GLU A 174 0.30 -1.24 28.13
C GLU A 174 -1.14 -0.75 28.42
N GLY A 175 -2.01 -0.78 27.39
CA GLY A 175 -3.40 -0.35 27.53
C GLY A 175 -4.31 -1.47 28.03
N ASP A 176 -5.48 -1.09 28.57
CA ASP A 176 -6.49 -2.01 29.08
C ASP A 176 -7.59 -2.36 28.05
N ALA A 177 -7.77 -1.49 27.02
CA ALA A 177 -8.83 -1.68 26.05
C ALA A 177 -8.58 -2.87 25.13
N ALA A 178 -9.55 -3.77 25.02
CA ALA A 178 -9.49 -4.86 24.05
C ALA A 178 -9.74 -4.33 22.63
N PHE A 179 -9.04 -4.93 21.66
CA PHE A 179 -9.25 -4.61 20.25
C PHE A 179 -8.99 -5.80 19.34
N LYS A 180 -9.66 -5.80 18.17
CA LYS A 180 -9.48 -6.76 17.09
C LYS A 180 -9.64 -6.04 15.75
N PHE A 181 -8.55 -5.85 15.01
CA PHE A 181 -8.52 -5.23 13.68
C PHE A 181 -8.34 -6.32 12.64
N ILE A 182 -9.36 -6.57 11.83
CA ILE A 182 -9.38 -7.66 10.86
C ILE A 182 -9.00 -7.11 9.48
N ILE A 183 -8.00 -7.73 8.87
CA ILE A 183 -7.44 -7.36 7.55
C ILE A 183 -7.57 -8.53 6.60
N ASN A 184 -8.13 -8.31 5.41
CA ASN A 184 -8.03 -9.27 4.33
C ASN A 184 -6.62 -9.25 3.75
N LYS A 185 -5.99 -10.42 3.60
CA LYS A 185 -4.64 -10.56 3.03
C LYS A 185 -4.50 -9.93 1.65
N LEU A 186 -5.56 -9.95 0.83
CA LEU A 186 -5.56 -9.33 -0.50
C LEU A 186 -5.32 -7.82 -0.48
N ASN A 187 -5.56 -7.16 0.65
CA ASN A 187 -5.32 -5.74 0.84
C ASN A 187 -3.90 -5.43 1.34
N MET A 188 -3.13 -6.43 1.76
CA MET A 188 -1.74 -6.28 2.24
C MET A 188 -0.73 -6.29 1.09
N LYS A 189 -0.89 -5.36 0.16
CA LYS A 189 -0.06 -5.22 -1.05
C LYS A 189 1.08 -4.23 -0.83
N MET A 190 1.81 -4.41 0.26
CA MET A 190 2.87 -3.50 0.69
C MET A 190 4.25 -3.96 0.23
N ILE A 191 5.16 -3.01 0.04
CA ILE A 191 6.59 -3.32 -0.10
C ILE A 191 7.06 -3.99 1.19
N PRO A 192 7.77 -5.15 1.13
CA PRO A 192 8.33 -5.76 2.33
C PRO A 192 9.43 -4.89 2.95
N ALA A 193 9.09 -4.15 3.99
CA ALA A 193 9.95 -3.21 4.70
C ALA A 193 9.57 -3.15 6.18
N ASP A 194 10.34 -2.44 6.99
CA ASP A 194 9.96 -2.10 8.36
C ASP A 194 8.85 -1.05 8.34
N TYR A 195 7.85 -1.24 9.20
CA TYR A 195 6.71 -0.32 9.33
C TYR A 195 6.44 0.06 10.77
N ARG A 196 6.12 1.33 10.97
CA ARG A 196 5.38 1.78 12.14
C ARG A 196 3.91 1.58 11.87
N VAL A 197 3.28 0.66 12.58
CA VAL A 197 1.87 0.32 12.43
C VAL A 197 1.04 1.17 13.38
N MET A 198 0.01 1.80 12.85
CA MET A 198 -0.87 2.73 13.56
C MET A 198 -2.30 2.26 13.40
N LEU A 199 -2.95 1.91 14.52
CA LEU A 199 -4.35 1.47 14.56
C LEU A 199 -5.21 2.65 15.00
N TRP A 200 -6.26 2.91 14.25
CA TRP A 200 -7.26 3.90 14.59
C TRP A 200 -8.67 3.28 14.53
N ALA A 201 -9.46 3.57 15.53
CA ALA A 201 -10.88 3.27 15.55
C ALA A 201 -11.66 4.38 16.24
N LYS A 202 -12.86 4.62 15.75
CA LYS A 202 -13.87 5.49 16.37
C LYS A 202 -15.25 5.02 15.92
N ASP A 203 -16.11 4.75 16.87
CA ASP A 203 -17.42 4.11 16.63
C ASP A 203 -17.22 2.82 15.80
N ASP A 204 -17.95 2.65 14.71
CA ASP A 204 -17.84 1.50 13.80
C ASP A 204 -16.81 1.71 12.67
N LYS A 205 -15.93 2.72 12.78
CA LYS A 205 -14.92 3.03 11.76
C LYS A 205 -13.54 2.60 12.22
N PHE A 206 -12.85 1.91 11.35
CA PHE A 206 -11.52 1.33 11.61
C PHE A 206 -10.59 1.60 10.44
N ALA A 207 -9.33 1.88 10.73
CA ALA A 207 -8.27 1.93 9.74
C ALA A 207 -6.92 1.55 10.35
N THR A 208 -6.07 0.95 9.54
CA THR A 208 -4.67 0.70 9.91
C THR A 208 -3.77 1.40 8.92
N LYS A 209 -2.82 2.20 9.43
CA LYS A 209 -1.73 2.77 8.62
C LYS A 209 -0.45 2.00 8.89
N PHE A 210 0.22 1.60 7.83
CA PHE A 210 1.59 1.09 7.81
C PHE A 210 2.48 2.20 7.27
N GLU A 211 3.20 2.86 8.15
CA GLU A 211 4.08 3.98 7.82
C GLU A 211 5.50 3.46 7.63
N GLY A 212 5.99 3.51 6.40
CA GLY A 212 7.32 3.07 6.01
C GLY A 212 8.16 4.22 5.44
N THR A 213 9.45 4.01 5.31
CA THR A 213 10.39 5.01 4.76
C THR A 213 10.26 5.20 3.26
N GLN A 214 9.93 4.14 2.51
CA GLN A 214 9.82 4.17 1.06
C GLN A 214 8.38 4.47 0.61
N ALA A 215 7.41 3.88 1.28
CA ALA A 215 5.99 4.08 1.03
C ALA A 215 5.19 3.83 2.31
N SER A 216 4.03 4.45 2.41
CA SER A 216 3.05 4.22 3.48
C SER A 216 1.74 3.74 2.90
N TYR A 217 1.01 2.94 3.67
CA TYR A 217 -0.24 2.33 3.22
C TYR A 217 -1.32 2.50 4.28
N VAL A 218 -2.55 2.77 3.84
CA VAL A 218 -3.73 2.74 4.71
C VAL A 218 -4.64 1.63 4.21
N ILE A 219 -5.02 0.74 5.11
CA ILE A 219 -5.87 -0.41 4.82
C ILE A 219 -7.16 -0.27 5.64
N ALA A 220 -8.29 -0.38 4.95
CA ALA A 220 -9.59 -0.47 5.59
C ALA A 220 -9.75 -1.84 6.27
N MET A 221 -10.42 -1.85 7.41
CA MET A 221 -10.67 -3.08 8.17
C MET A 221 -11.90 -3.79 7.67
N GLU A 222 -11.89 -5.11 7.83
CA GLU A 222 -13.02 -5.97 7.50
C GLU A 222 -14.10 -5.92 8.59
N GLN A 223 -15.30 -6.33 8.21
CA GLN A 223 -16.44 -6.51 9.11
C GLN A 223 -16.07 -7.49 10.25
N GLY A 224 -16.53 -7.22 11.47
CA GLY A 224 -16.16 -7.97 12.68
C GLY A 224 -14.94 -7.41 13.41
N SER A 225 -14.31 -6.35 12.90
CA SER A 225 -13.36 -5.56 13.71
C SER A 225 -14.07 -4.93 14.90
N SER A 226 -13.41 -4.86 16.04
CA SER A 226 -13.99 -4.35 17.30
C SER A 226 -12.96 -3.63 18.15
N HIS A 227 -13.41 -2.74 19.03
CA HIS A 227 -12.56 -2.06 20.01
C HIS A 227 -13.33 -1.62 21.24
N GLU A 228 -12.61 -1.41 22.33
CA GLU A 228 -13.11 -0.85 23.60
C GLU A 228 -12.43 0.49 23.95
N PHE A 229 -11.79 1.15 22.95
CA PHE A 229 -11.15 2.45 23.19
C PHE A 229 -12.19 3.49 23.61
N GLN A 230 -11.87 4.24 24.67
CA GLN A 230 -12.65 5.41 25.08
C GLN A 230 -12.30 6.61 24.18
N ASP A 231 -13.28 7.47 23.90
CA ASP A 231 -13.14 8.70 23.11
C ASP A 231 -12.28 9.76 23.81
#